data_3e6824ae103468d5c60e946739399108
#
_entry.id   3e6824ae103468d5c60e946739399108
#
_cell.length_a   1.000
_cell.length_b   1.000
_cell.length_c   1.000
_cell.angle_alpha   90.00
_cell.angle_beta   90.00
_cell.angle_gamma   90.00
#
_symmetry.space_group_name_H-M   'P 1'
#
loop_
_entity.id
_entity.type
_entity.pdbx_description
1 polymer ?
#
loop_
_entity_poly.entity_id
_entity_poly.type
_entity_poly.pdbx_seq_one_letter_code
_entity_poly.pdbx_strand_id
1 'polypeptide(L)'
;MEIIVDNFAGGGGASTGIELATGRNVDIAINHDPAAIAMHRANHPASKHYCENVWDVDPVEACGGRPVGLAWFSPDCKHFSKAKGGKPVEKAIRGLAWVAIRWAKLVRPRVIILENVEEFTTWGPLVDNRPDPSRKGQTFRRFVHALKRYGYQVDWRELRACDYGAPTIRKRFFLIARCDGRAIRWPEPTHGDPSTLFVTGGALRPWRTAAEIIDWSIPCPSIFTRKRPLCGNTMRRIARGLKKFVLDNPEPYIVDKRLAPLLIQYHGEQSGKEVRGQAIDRPLMTADASNRYGLVTAFISKYFAGGYQSAGADVTVPLPTVTSIDHNALVEAFLVKYYGQGEGQSLTDPLHTITAKDHFGLVVVRGEMYQIVDIGMRMLTPRELFNAQGFPPDYIIDRDADGKSYPKSAQVARCGNAVPPPFAEALVRANLPEMCNKSECVSA
;
A
#
# COMPACT_ATOMS: atom_id res chain seq x y z
N MET A 1 0.24 2.42 36.12
CA MET A 1 -0.11 1.90 34.76
C MET A 1 1.16 1.92 33.93
N GLU A 2 1.43 0.84 33.20
CA GLU A 2 2.55 0.79 32.25
C GLU A 2 2.30 1.72 31.08
N ILE A 3 3.39 2.36 30.60
CA ILE A 3 3.36 3.26 29.45
C ILE A 3 3.69 2.55 28.15
N ILE A 4 3.29 3.17 27.06
CA ILE A 4 3.56 2.75 25.69
C ILE A 4 4.39 3.83 24.99
N VAL A 5 5.49 3.41 24.38
CA VAL A 5 6.41 4.32 23.68
C VAL A 5 6.54 3.90 22.22
N ASP A 6 6.36 4.84 21.29
CA ASP A 6 6.60 4.65 19.84
C ASP A 6 7.84 5.45 19.42
N ASN A 7 8.94 4.72 19.19
CA ASN A 7 10.18 5.29 18.67
C ASN A 7 10.18 5.21 17.14
N PHE A 8 10.55 6.31 16.48
CA PHE A 8 10.43 6.50 15.05
C PHE A 8 8.96 6.57 14.59
N ALA A 9 8.10 7.17 15.41
CA ALA A 9 6.64 7.17 15.27
C ALA A 9 6.12 7.63 13.90
N GLY A 10 6.93 8.40 13.13
CA GLY A 10 6.58 8.85 11.78
C GLY A 10 5.25 9.60 11.76
N GLY A 11 4.39 9.25 10.81
CA GLY A 11 3.03 9.78 10.70
C GLY A 11 1.99 9.01 11.53
N GLY A 12 2.38 8.15 12.49
CA GLY A 12 1.47 7.53 13.45
C GLY A 12 0.91 6.16 13.07
N GLY A 13 1.49 5.46 12.09
CA GLY A 13 0.94 4.16 11.66
C GLY A 13 0.96 3.09 12.76
N ALA A 14 2.08 2.93 13.48
CA ALA A 14 2.19 2.02 14.59
C ALA A 14 1.32 2.49 15.77
N SER A 15 1.38 3.77 16.13
CA SER A 15 0.56 4.37 17.18
C SER A 15 -0.94 4.15 16.94
N THR A 16 -1.42 4.31 15.70
CA THR A 16 -2.82 4.04 15.32
C THR A 16 -3.20 2.58 15.59
N GLY A 17 -2.37 1.62 15.16
CA GLY A 17 -2.67 0.20 15.41
C GLY A 17 -2.60 -0.17 16.90
N ILE A 18 -1.68 0.42 17.66
CA ILE A 18 -1.61 0.28 19.12
C ILE A 18 -2.87 0.83 19.77
N GLU A 19 -3.34 2.00 19.33
CA GLU A 19 -4.57 2.62 19.83
C GLU A 19 -5.80 1.77 19.50
N LEU A 20 -5.91 1.22 18.30
CA LEU A 20 -6.98 0.28 17.94
C LEU A 20 -7.00 -0.95 18.85
N ALA A 21 -5.83 -1.45 19.27
CA ALA A 21 -5.73 -2.58 20.18
C ALA A 21 -6.09 -2.21 21.62
N THR A 22 -5.57 -1.08 22.11
CA THR A 22 -5.58 -0.72 23.54
C THR A 22 -6.68 0.27 23.93
N GLY A 23 -7.26 0.98 22.96
CA GLY A 23 -8.24 2.05 23.16
C GLY A 23 -7.65 3.33 23.76
N ARG A 24 -6.33 3.49 23.72
CA ARG A 24 -5.66 4.72 24.21
C ARG A 24 -4.47 5.09 23.35
N ASN A 25 -4.15 6.38 23.27
CA ASN A 25 -2.95 6.84 22.58
C ASN A 25 -1.68 6.26 23.23
N VAL A 26 -0.59 6.16 22.47
CA VAL A 26 0.73 5.92 23.04
C VAL A 26 1.09 7.07 23.97
N ASP A 27 1.78 6.78 25.08
CA ASP A 27 2.16 7.83 26.04
C ASP A 27 3.25 8.74 25.47
N ILE A 28 4.18 8.18 24.71
CA ILE A 28 5.34 8.90 24.17
C ILE A 28 5.52 8.55 22.70
N ALA A 29 5.68 9.56 21.85
CA ALA A 29 6.00 9.45 20.43
C ALA A 29 7.27 10.24 20.11
N ILE A 30 8.26 9.59 19.49
CA ILE A 30 9.57 10.19 19.19
C ILE A 30 9.82 10.15 17.70
N ASN A 31 10.12 11.29 17.08
CA ASN A 31 10.60 11.35 15.70
C ASN A 31 11.37 12.65 15.47
N HIS A 32 12.40 12.61 14.63
CA HIS A 32 13.22 13.80 14.31
C HIS A 32 12.60 14.70 13.23
N ASP A 33 11.62 14.21 12.45
CA ASP A 33 10.96 15.00 11.39
C ASP A 33 9.81 15.82 11.98
N PRO A 34 9.91 17.16 12.01
CA PRO A 34 8.86 18.02 12.57
C PRO A 34 7.51 17.85 11.88
N ALA A 35 7.53 17.57 10.57
CA ALA A 35 6.30 17.43 9.82
C ALA A 35 5.63 16.07 10.07
N ALA A 36 6.40 15.02 10.40
CA ALA A 36 5.84 13.75 10.85
C ALA A 36 5.22 13.90 12.24
N ILE A 37 5.92 14.55 13.18
CA ILE A 37 5.41 14.85 14.53
C ILE A 37 4.15 15.73 14.47
N ALA A 38 4.09 16.70 13.57
CA ALA A 38 2.91 17.55 13.41
C ALA A 38 1.68 16.75 12.95
N MET A 39 1.83 15.81 12.00
CA MET A 39 0.76 14.88 11.61
C MET A 39 0.40 13.93 12.76
N HIS A 40 1.40 13.39 13.45
CA HIS A 40 1.18 12.51 14.60
C HIS A 40 0.35 13.22 15.70
N ARG A 41 0.72 14.47 16.02
CA ARG A 41 0.01 15.27 17.02
C ARG A 41 -1.45 15.54 16.64
N ALA A 42 -1.75 15.76 15.36
CA ALA A 42 -3.11 15.97 14.90
C ALA A 42 -4.01 14.73 15.10
N ASN A 43 -3.43 13.53 15.06
CA ASN A 43 -4.18 12.28 15.21
C ASN A 43 -4.08 11.64 16.60
N HIS A 44 -3.00 11.92 17.34
CA HIS A 44 -2.75 11.36 18.68
C HIS A 44 -2.44 12.49 19.69
N PRO A 45 -3.39 13.39 19.98
CA PRO A 45 -3.15 14.60 20.77
C PRO A 45 -2.78 14.33 22.23
N ALA A 46 -3.15 13.18 22.78
CA ALA A 46 -2.85 12.82 24.17
C ALA A 46 -1.41 12.31 24.36
N SER A 47 -0.67 12.03 23.30
CA SER A 47 0.73 11.59 23.37
C SER A 47 1.68 12.75 23.71
N LYS A 48 2.70 12.48 24.51
CA LYS A 48 3.84 13.39 24.65
C LYS A 48 4.78 13.23 23.46
N HIS A 49 4.97 14.31 22.70
CA HIS A 49 5.77 14.28 21.47
C HIS A 49 7.17 14.85 21.67
N TYR A 50 8.18 14.09 21.25
CA TYR A 50 9.57 14.54 21.15
C TYR A 50 9.93 14.70 19.67
N CYS A 51 10.18 15.96 19.24
CA CYS A 51 10.66 16.26 17.89
C CYS A 51 12.18 16.32 17.90
N GLU A 52 12.80 15.20 18.16
CA GLU A 52 14.24 15.09 18.41
C GLU A 52 14.81 13.82 17.78
N ASN A 53 16.13 13.76 17.63
CA ASN A 53 16.79 12.51 17.27
C ASN A 53 16.60 11.49 18.39
N VAL A 54 16.25 10.27 18.06
CA VAL A 54 16.01 9.18 19.03
C VAL A 54 17.20 8.88 19.95
N TRP A 55 18.42 9.29 19.56
CA TRP A 55 19.61 9.18 20.40
C TRP A 55 19.71 10.27 21.46
N ASP A 56 19.11 11.43 21.20
CA ASP A 56 19.19 12.58 22.10
C ASP A 56 18.13 12.52 23.21
N VAL A 57 17.03 11.79 22.99
CA VAL A 57 16.02 11.55 24.03
C VAL A 57 16.56 10.57 25.08
N ASP A 58 16.60 10.98 26.34
CA ASP A 58 16.95 10.10 27.47
C ASP A 58 15.74 9.22 27.83
N PRO A 59 15.85 7.87 27.75
CA PRO A 59 14.75 6.97 28.07
C PRO A 59 14.26 7.07 29.51
N VAL A 60 15.16 7.31 30.48
CA VAL A 60 14.80 7.39 31.91
C VAL A 60 14.01 8.64 32.20
N GLU A 61 14.50 9.78 31.71
CA GLU A 61 13.82 11.07 31.82
C GLU A 61 12.46 11.06 31.11
N ALA A 62 12.42 10.55 29.86
CA ALA A 62 11.21 10.49 29.05
C ALA A 62 10.11 9.67 29.74
N CYS A 63 10.46 8.53 30.36
CA CYS A 63 9.51 7.68 31.07
C CYS A 63 9.07 8.24 32.42
N GLY A 64 9.88 9.13 33.04
CA GLY A 64 9.56 9.72 34.35
C GLY A 64 9.36 8.67 35.46
N GLY A 65 10.17 7.62 35.46
CA GLY A 65 10.11 6.53 36.44
C GLY A 65 8.93 5.54 36.25
N ARG A 66 8.09 5.73 35.22
CA ARG A 66 6.97 4.81 34.94
C ARG A 66 7.47 3.55 34.21
N PRO A 67 6.96 2.36 34.56
CA PRO A 67 7.31 1.12 33.85
C PRO A 67 6.79 1.14 32.42
N VAL A 68 7.60 0.61 31.49
CA VAL A 68 7.26 0.55 30.06
C VAL A 68 6.71 -0.84 29.72
N GLY A 69 5.44 -0.92 29.36
CA GLY A 69 4.80 -2.16 28.91
C GLY A 69 5.17 -2.51 27.48
N LEU A 70 5.18 -1.52 26.61
CA LEU A 70 5.54 -1.66 25.19
C LEU A 70 6.49 -0.54 24.76
N ALA A 71 7.59 -0.91 24.09
CA ALA A 71 8.38 0.01 23.30
C ALA A 71 8.39 -0.47 21.84
N TRP A 72 7.84 0.33 20.96
CA TRP A 72 7.82 0.09 19.51
C TRP A 72 8.98 0.83 18.84
N PHE A 73 9.58 0.19 17.82
CA PHE A 73 10.70 0.76 17.07
C PHE A 73 10.51 0.51 15.57
N SER A 74 10.49 1.56 14.76
CA SER A 74 10.43 1.49 13.29
C SER A 74 11.60 2.28 12.67
N PRO A 75 12.88 1.84 12.87
CA PRO A 75 14.02 2.59 12.37
C PRO A 75 14.06 2.62 10.83
N ASP A 76 14.60 3.71 10.27
CA ASP A 76 14.66 3.94 8.82
C ASP A 76 15.30 2.74 8.08
N CYS A 77 14.56 2.23 7.10
CA CYS A 77 14.95 1.07 6.29
C CYS A 77 15.65 1.43 4.97
N LYS A 78 15.84 2.73 4.65
CA LYS A 78 16.37 3.17 3.32
C LYS A 78 17.69 2.53 2.94
N HIS A 79 18.53 2.17 3.93
CA HIS A 79 19.82 1.58 3.72
C HIS A 79 19.84 0.04 3.74
N PHE A 80 18.70 -0.60 3.97
CA PHE A 80 18.53 -2.06 3.88
C PHE A 80 17.76 -2.46 2.62
N SER A 81 16.80 -1.63 2.16
CA SER A 81 15.90 -1.94 1.07
C SER A 81 16.59 -2.15 -0.28
N LYS A 82 16.17 -3.19 -1.02
CA LYS A 82 16.56 -3.48 -2.42
C LYS A 82 16.29 -2.31 -3.37
N ALA A 83 15.31 -1.45 -3.06
CA ALA A 83 14.95 -0.29 -3.87
C ALA A 83 16.11 0.73 -4.04
N LYS A 84 17.15 0.67 -3.20
CA LYS A 84 18.29 1.59 -3.26
C LYS A 84 19.26 1.31 -4.44
N GLY A 85 19.23 0.14 -5.04
CA GLY A 85 19.99 -0.15 -6.26
C GLY A 85 21.52 -0.12 -6.09
N GLY A 86 22.06 -0.61 -4.97
CA GLY A 86 23.51 -0.76 -4.76
C GLY A 86 24.29 0.53 -4.45
N LYS A 87 23.61 1.67 -4.21
CA LYS A 87 24.25 2.93 -3.80
C LYS A 87 24.93 2.78 -2.41
N PRO A 88 26.03 3.55 -2.12
CA PRO A 88 26.67 3.57 -0.81
C PRO A 88 25.68 3.83 0.32
N VAL A 89 25.94 3.24 1.50
CA VAL A 89 25.06 3.34 2.67
C VAL A 89 25.74 4.04 3.84
N GLU A 90 24.97 4.81 4.60
CA GLU A 90 25.47 5.51 5.78
C GLU A 90 25.44 4.59 7.00
N LYS A 91 26.58 4.48 7.68
CA LYS A 91 26.74 3.66 8.89
C LYS A 91 25.84 4.14 10.03
N ALA A 92 25.70 5.45 10.19
CA ALA A 92 24.86 6.06 11.24
C ALA A 92 23.39 5.62 11.13
N ILE A 93 22.80 5.70 9.93
CA ILE A 93 21.41 5.30 9.69
C ILE A 93 21.21 3.80 9.91
N ARG A 94 22.16 2.97 9.48
CA ARG A 94 22.11 1.52 9.76
C ARG A 94 22.23 1.20 11.24
N GLY A 95 22.79 2.11 12.03
CA GLY A 95 22.95 2.00 13.48
C GLY A 95 21.70 2.32 14.28
N LEU A 96 20.64 2.89 13.68
CA LEU A 96 19.47 3.37 14.42
C LEU A 96 18.75 2.28 15.23
N ALA A 97 18.76 1.04 14.77
CA ALA A 97 18.16 -0.07 15.52
C ALA A 97 18.82 -0.29 16.90
N TRP A 98 20.07 0.11 17.11
CA TRP A 98 20.74 0.00 18.42
C TRP A 98 20.09 0.85 19.52
N VAL A 99 19.24 1.83 19.16
CA VAL A 99 18.43 2.56 20.13
C VAL A 99 17.55 1.60 20.96
N ALA A 100 17.03 0.52 20.37
CA ALA A 100 16.27 -0.49 21.10
C ALA A 100 17.10 -1.15 22.23
N ILE A 101 18.40 -1.35 22.01
CA ILE A 101 19.32 -1.87 23.04
C ILE A 101 19.53 -0.84 24.17
N ARG A 102 19.62 0.46 23.84
CA ARG A 102 19.68 1.52 24.86
C ARG A 102 18.45 1.51 25.76
N TRP A 103 17.24 1.42 25.15
CA TRP A 103 15.98 1.32 25.90
C TRP A 103 15.92 0.03 26.73
N ALA A 104 16.32 -1.12 26.16
CA ALA A 104 16.38 -2.39 26.89
C ALA A 104 17.29 -2.33 28.13
N LYS A 105 18.43 -1.62 28.02
CA LYS A 105 19.38 -1.43 29.11
C LYS A 105 18.88 -0.48 30.21
N LEU A 106 18.27 0.66 29.83
CA LEU A 106 18.01 1.78 30.75
C LEU A 106 16.64 1.69 31.43
N VAL A 107 15.60 1.33 30.69
CA VAL A 107 14.21 1.32 31.22
C VAL A 107 13.53 -0.04 31.08
N ARG A 108 14.20 -1.02 30.46
CA ARG A 108 13.78 -2.41 30.37
C ARG A 108 12.29 -2.60 30.00
N PRO A 109 11.83 -2.15 28.82
CA PRO A 109 10.48 -2.37 28.39
C PRO A 109 10.08 -3.84 28.50
N ARG A 110 8.89 -4.14 28.99
CA ARG A 110 8.41 -5.52 29.14
C ARG A 110 8.34 -6.25 27.81
N VAL A 111 7.87 -5.55 26.77
CA VAL A 111 7.86 -6.02 25.38
C VAL A 111 8.46 -4.95 24.48
N ILE A 112 9.36 -5.37 23.60
CA ILE A 112 9.90 -4.58 22.49
C ILE A 112 9.40 -5.19 21.19
N ILE A 113 8.84 -4.35 20.30
CA ILE A 113 8.51 -4.75 18.93
C ILE A 113 9.32 -3.85 17.99
N LEU A 114 10.05 -4.45 17.06
CA LEU A 114 10.83 -3.73 16.05
C LEU A 114 10.34 -4.11 14.66
N GLU A 115 9.97 -3.11 13.86
CA GLU A 115 9.57 -3.22 12.46
C GLU A 115 10.72 -2.82 11.54
N ASN A 116 10.88 -3.53 10.41
CA ASN A 116 11.77 -3.16 9.31
C ASN A 116 11.39 -3.88 8.01
N VAL A 117 12.25 -3.77 7.00
CA VAL A 117 12.15 -4.56 5.76
C VAL A 117 12.77 -5.96 5.94
N GLU A 118 12.39 -6.91 5.06
CA GLU A 118 12.89 -8.30 5.12
C GLU A 118 14.42 -8.40 5.12
N GLU A 119 15.09 -7.49 4.42
CA GLU A 119 16.55 -7.44 4.31
C GLU A 119 17.24 -7.07 5.62
N PHE A 120 16.52 -6.67 6.67
CA PHE A 120 17.10 -6.38 7.98
C PHE A 120 17.87 -7.58 8.57
N THR A 121 17.40 -8.81 8.32
CA THR A 121 18.10 -10.04 8.73
C THR A 121 19.47 -10.18 8.08
N THR A 122 19.71 -9.48 6.96
CA THR A 122 20.99 -9.48 6.23
C THR A 122 21.97 -8.45 6.76
N TRP A 123 21.62 -7.71 7.81
CA TRP A 123 22.43 -6.64 8.38
C TRP A 123 23.82 -7.14 8.80
N GLY A 124 24.83 -6.69 8.08
CA GLY A 124 26.24 -7.00 8.28
C GLY A 124 27.09 -5.73 8.33
N PRO A 125 28.40 -5.84 8.65
CA PRO A 125 29.32 -4.72 8.61
C PRO A 125 29.47 -4.14 7.21
N LEU A 126 30.02 -2.93 7.13
CA LEU A 126 30.33 -2.23 5.89
C LEU A 126 31.84 -2.27 5.64
N VAL A 127 32.22 -2.47 4.37
CA VAL A 127 33.56 -2.23 3.82
C VAL A 127 33.38 -1.20 2.71
N ASP A 128 34.10 -0.11 2.74
CA ASP A 128 34.00 1.02 1.79
C ASP A 128 32.56 1.49 1.57
N ASN A 129 31.81 1.67 2.66
CA ASN A 129 30.40 2.05 2.68
C ASN A 129 29.47 1.11 1.89
N ARG A 130 29.88 -0.14 1.67
CA ARG A 130 29.04 -1.19 1.06
C ARG A 130 28.88 -2.37 2.00
N PRO A 131 27.71 -3.05 2.00
CA PRO A 131 27.54 -4.28 2.77
C PRO A 131 28.57 -5.34 2.37
N ASP A 132 29.26 -5.91 3.36
CA ASP A 132 30.21 -7.02 3.14
C ASP A 132 29.41 -8.33 2.94
N PRO A 133 29.43 -8.93 1.73
CA PRO A 133 28.68 -10.15 1.46
C PRO A 133 29.13 -11.35 2.30
N SER A 134 30.43 -11.41 2.67
CA SER A 134 31.02 -12.51 3.44
C SER A 134 30.56 -12.50 4.91
N ARG A 135 30.13 -11.34 5.42
CA ARG A 135 29.68 -11.14 6.80
C ARG A 135 28.18 -10.78 6.88
N LYS A 136 27.42 -11.20 5.87
CA LYS A 136 25.96 -11.01 5.82
C LYS A 136 25.27 -11.53 7.09
N GLY A 137 24.39 -10.73 7.70
CA GLY A 137 23.66 -11.06 8.92
C GLY A 137 24.47 -11.03 10.23
N GLN A 138 25.77 -10.74 10.18
CA GLN A 138 26.60 -10.76 11.39
C GLN A 138 26.16 -9.69 12.41
N THR A 139 25.84 -8.48 11.95
CA THR A 139 25.39 -7.39 12.84
C THR A 139 23.99 -7.68 13.38
N PHE A 140 23.10 -8.26 12.58
CA PHE A 140 21.78 -8.71 13.04
C PHE A 140 21.92 -9.74 14.18
N ARG A 141 22.76 -10.77 14.01
CA ARG A 141 23.00 -11.75 15.07
C ARG A 141 23.57 -11.11 16.36
N ARG A 142 24.47 -10.13 16.24
CA ARG A 142 24.99 -9.35 17.38
C ARG A 142 23.89 -8.55 18.07
N PHE A 143 22.98 -7.95 17.29
CA PHE A 143 21.84 -7.20 17.81
C PHE A 143 20.90 -8.12 18.62
N VAL A 144 20.52 -9.26 18.06
CA VAL A 144 19.70 -10.26 18.77
C VAL A 144 20.39 -10.76 20.04
N HIS A 145 21.69 -11.05 19.96
CA HIS A 145 22.46 -11.48 21.12
C HIS A 145 22.50 -10.41 22.21
N ALA A 146 22.61 -9.13 21.85
CA ALA A 146 22.58 -8.03 22.81
C ALA A 146 21.23 -7.96 23.56
N LEU A 147 20.09 -8.13 22.89
CA LEU A 147 18.77 -8.22 23.56
C LEU A 147 18.73 -9.41 24.54
N LYS A 148 19.19 -10.59 24.11
CA LYS A 148 19.23 -11.79 24.95
C LYS A 148 20.09 -11.59 26.20
N ARG A 149 21.19 -10.85 26.10
CA ARG A 149 22.06 -10.51 27.28
C ARG A 149 21.33 -9.62 28.31
N TYR A 150 20.35 -8.83 27.90
CA TYR A 150 19.49 -8.07 28.83
C TYR A 150 18.27 -8.85 29.31
N GLY A 151 18.24 -10.19 29.11
CA GLY A 151 17.20 -11.08 29.61
C GLY A 151 15.96 -11.19 28.74
N TYR A 152 16.02 -10.77 27.48
CA TYR A 152 14.90 -10.90 26.55
C TYR A 152 14.89 -12.26 25.85
N GLN A 153 13.74 -12.88 25.76
CA GLN A 153 13.43 -13.86 24.72
C GLN A 153 13.21 -13.08 23.42
N VAL A 154 13.73 -13.58 22.30
CA VAL A 154 13.67 -12.88 21.00
C VAL A 154 13.29 -13.85 19.92
N ASP A 155 12.29 -13.49 19.14
CA ASP A 155 11.87 -14.18 17.92
C ASP A 155 11.51 -13.16 16.83
N TRP A 156 11.49 -13.57 15.55
CA TRP A 156 11.17 -12.69 14.43
C TRP A 156 10.50 -13.44 13.29
N ARG A 157 9.60 -12.74 12.59
CA ARG A 157 8.91 -13.23 11.41
C ARG A 157 8.70 -12.12 10.40
N GLU A 158 8.36 -12.51 9.19
CA GLU A 158 7.83 -11.63 8.16
C GLU A 158 6.32 -11.79 8.12
N LEU A 159 5.61 -10.67 8.17
CA LEU A 159 4.15 -10.63 8.11
C LEU A 159 3.71 -9.87 6.84
N ARG A 160 2.56 -10.24 6.32
CA ARG A 160 1.93 -9.61 5.16
C ARG A 160 0.67 -8.89 5.60
N ALA A 161 0.50 -7.61 5.20
CA ALA A 161 -0.56 -6.75 5.72
C ALA A 161 -1.97 -7.22 5.33
N CYS A 162 -2.16 -7.81 4.13
CA CYS A 162 -3.45 -8.33 3.71
C CYS A 162 -3.92 -9.51 4.57
N ASP A 163 -3.02 -10.25 5.23
CA ASP A 163 -3.38 -11.35 6.12
C ASP A 163 -4.04 -10.85 7.43
N TYR A 164 -3.93 -9.55 7.70
CA TYR A 164 -4.51 -8.86 8.87
C TYR A 164 -5.55 -7.79 8.49
N GLY A 165 -6.08 -7.83 7.26
CA GLY A 165 -7.19 -7.01 6.81
C GLY A 165 -6.82 -5.66 6.18
N ALA A 166 -5.55 -5.34 5.99
CA ALA A 166 -5.17 -4.21 5.15
C ALA A 166 -5.28 -4.57 3.66
N PRO A 167 -5.90 -3.75 2.80
CA PRO A 167 -6.00 -4.05 1.36
C PRO A 167 -4.69 -3.82 0.59
N THR A 168 -3.56 -4.28 1.15
CA THR A 168 -2.22 -4.23 0.54
C THR A 168 -1.41 -5.49 0.85
N ILE A 169 -0.65 -5.99 -0.12
CA ILE A 169 0.28 -7.11 0.07
C ILE A 169 1.60 -6.71 0.74
N ARG A 170 1.69 -5.50 1.30
CA ARG A 170 2.90 -5.00 1.96
C ARG A 170 3.44 -6.01 2.95
N LYS A 171 4.68 -6.43 2.76
CA LYS A 171 5.39 -7.38 3.61
C LYS A 171 6.41 -6.66 4.47
N ARG A 172 6.48 -7.01 5.75
CA ARG A 172 7.43 -6.42 6.70
C ARG A 172 8.01 -7.46 7.63
N PHE A 173 9.24 -7.22 8.02
CA PHE A 173 9.93 -7.93 9.08
C PHE A 173 9.50 -7.36 10.43
N PHE A 174 9.21 -8.25 11.37
CA PHE A 174 8.99 -7.90 12.76
C PHE A 174 9.87 -8.74 13.67
N LEU A 175 10.43 -8.09 14.70
CA LEU A 175 11.12 -8.75 15.78
C LEU A 175 10.38 -8.43 17.07
N ILE A 176 10.08 -9.45 17.86
CA ILE A 176 9.50 -9.32 19.21
C ILE A 176 10.56 -9.75 20.21
N ALA A 177 10.78 -8.91 21.22
CA ALA A 177 11.61 -9.26 22.36
C ALA A 177 10.82 -9.00 23.65
N ARG A 178 10.78 -9.98 24.58
CA ARG A 178 10.07 -9.84 25.85
C ARG A 178 10.87 -10.40 27.02
N CYS A 179 10.73 -9.76 28.19
CA CYS A 179 11.50 -10.10 29.40
C CYS A 179 10.64 -10.43 30.64
N ASP A 180 9.34 -10.69 30.44
CA ASP A 180 8.36 -10.97 31.50
C ASP A 180 8.12 -12.48 31.71
N GLY A 181 8.90 -13.33 31.10
CA GLY A 181 8.76 -14.79 31.23
C GLY A 181 7.62 -15.43 30.44
N ARG A 182 6.78 -14.63 29.77
CA ARG A 182 5.70 -15.16 28.90
C ARG A 182 6.27 -15.53 27.53
N ALA A 183 5.61 -16.48 26.87
CA ALA A 183 5.98 -16.86 25.50
C ALA A 183 5.63 -15.74 24.49
N ILE A 184 6.49 -15.55 23.49
CA ILE A 184 6.17 -14.71 22.33
C ILE A 184 5.05 -15.38 21.53
N ARG A 185 4.02 -14.62 21.19
CA ARG A 185 2.89 -15.08 20.38
C ARG A 185 2.83 -14.30 19.07
N TRP A 186 2.82 -15.03 17.97
CA TRP A 186 2.56 -14.43 16.66
C TRP A 186 1.06 -14.41 16.41
N PRO A 187 0.53 -13.28 15.88
CA PRO A 187 -0.90 -13.21 15.59
C PRO A 187 -1.26 -14.19 14.47
N GLU A 188 -2.40 -14.88 14.62
CA GLU A 188 -2.96 -15.68 13.55
C GLU A 188 -3.54 -14.78 12.46
N PRO A 189 -3.41 -15.15 11.18
CA PRO A 189 -4.07 -14.45 10.08
C PRO A 189 -5.59 -14.41 10.28
N THR A 190 -6.21 -13.29 9.95
CA THR A 190 -7.67 -13.10 9.93
C THR A 190 -8.24 -13.14 8.52
N HIS A 191 -7.38 -12.96 7.51
CA HIS A 191 -7.73 -12.93 6.10
C HIS A 191 -6.79 -13.82 5.30
N GLY A 192 -7.25 -14.31 4.14
CA GLY A 192 -6.46 -15.18 3.26
C GLY A 192 -6.78 -14.99 1.78
N ASP A 193 -6.01 -15.67 0.93
CA ASP A 193 -6.28 -15.70 -0.51
C ASP A 193 -7.65 -16.32 -0.77
N PRO A 194 -8.55 -15.65 -1.51
CA PRO A 194 -9.90 -16.15 -1.82
C PRO A 194 -9.93 -17.54 -2.46
N SER A 195 -8.85 -17.95 -3.12
CA SER A 195 -8.76 -19.27 -3.77
C SER A 195 -8.41 -20.42 -2.82
N THR A 196 -8.09 -20.15 -1.55
CA THR A 196 -7.66 -21.17 -0.59
C THR A 196 -8.84 -21.82 0.15
N LEU A 197 -8.67 -23.09 0.54
CA LEU A 197 -9.67 -23.81 1.34
C LEU A 197 -9.96 -23.13 2.69
N PHE A 198 -9.02 -22.40 3.27
CA PHE A 198 -9.24 -21.70 4.52
C PHE A 198 -10.26 -20.56 4.37
N VAL A 199 -10.30 -19.90 3.20
CA VAL A 199 -11.27 -18.85 2.90
C VAL A 199 -12.58 -19.44 2.40
N THR A 200 -12.55 -20.38 1.45
CA THR A 200 -13.77 -21.01 0.93
C THR A 200 -14.51 -21.84 1.99
N GLY A 201 -13.78 -22.38 2.97
CA GLY A 201 -14.32 -23.09 4.14
C GLY A 201 -14.75 -22.17 5.31
N GLY A 202 -14.61 -20.85 5.17
CA GLY A 202 -15.05 -19.87 6.18
C GLY A 202 -14.12 -19.68 7.39
N ALA A 203 -12.94 -20.33 7.43
CA ALA A 203 -11.99 -20.16 8.52
C ALA A 203 -11.26 -18.81 8.48
N LEU A 204 -11.09 -18.23 7.30
CA LEU A 204 -10.51 -16.89 7.09
C LEU A 204 -11.44 -16.04 6.22
N ARG A 205 -11.43 -14.74 6.45
CA ARG A 205 -12.07 -13.78 5.53
C ARG A 205 -11.24 -13.66 4.25
N PRO A 206 -11.83 -13.37 3.10
CA PRO A 206 -11.06 -13.08 1.90
C PRO A 206 -10.22 -11.81 2.06
N TRP A 207 -9.04 -11.79 1.42
CA TRP A 207 -8.25 -10.55 1.37
C TRP A 207 -9.07 -9.40 0.82
N ARG A 208 -8.96 -8.26 1.46
CA ARG A 208 -9.53 -7.01 0.96
C ARG A 208 -8.78 -6.55 -0.28
N THR A 209 -9.51 -5.98 -1.23
CA THR A 209 -9.01 -5.69 -2.57
C THR A 209 -8.65 -4.21 -2.76
N ALA A 210 -7.88 -3.91 -3.81
CA ALA A 210 -7.61 -2.54 -4.21
C ALA A 210 -8.87 -1.81 -4.69
N ALA A 211 -9.88 -2.52 -5.18
CA ALA A 211 -11.15 -1.93 -5.58
C ALA A 211 -11.88 -1.21 -4.44
N GLU A 212 -11.73 -1.72 -3.21
CA GLU A 212 -12.38 -1.16 -2.02
C GLU A 212 -11.81 0.20 -1.58
N ILE A 213 -10.57 0.50 -1.96
CA ILE A 213 -9.93 1.75 -1.56
C ILE A 213 -10.11 2.88 -2.57
N ILE A 214 -10.62 2.55 -3.77
CA ILE A 214 -10.80 3.50 -4.87
C ILE A 214 -12.08 4.33 -4.63
N ASP A 215 -11.92 5.65 -4.67
CA ASP A 215 -13.03 6.57 -4.75
C ASP A 215 -13.49 6.67 -6.21
N TRP A 216 -14.55 5.93 -6.53
CA TRP A 216 -15.13 5.87 -7.88
C TRP A 216 -15.84 7.17 -8.29
N SER A 217 -16.09 8.09 -7.36
CA SER A 217 -16.66 9.42 -7.67
C SER A 217 -15.63 10.35 -8.32
N ILE A 218 -14.34 10.08 -8.14
CA ILE A 218 -13.26 10.86 -8.74
C ILE A 218 -13.07 10.43 -10.20
N PRO A 219 -13.31 11.31 -11.19
CA PRO A 219 -13.23 10.95 -12.60
C PRO A 219 -11.79 10.58 -13.02
N CYS A 220 -11.69 9.66 -13.97
CA CYS A 220 -10.47 9.37 -14.71
C CYS A 220 -10.51 10.10 -16.06
N PRO A 221 -9.81 11.24 -16.21
CA PRO A 221 -9.81 11.99 -17.46
C PRO A 221 -9.26 11.13 -18.60
N SER A 222 -9.85 11.28 -19.80
CA SER A 222 -9.38 10.60 -21.02
C SER A 222 -7.89 10.82 -21.25
N ILE A 223 -7.18 9.76 -21.62
CA ILE A 223 -5.75 9.86 -21.95
C ILE A 223 -5.52 10.57 -23.28
N PHE A 224 -6.52 10.67 -24.13
CA PHE A 224 -6.44 11.21 -25.49
C PHE A 224 -6.68 12.73 -25.55
N THR A 225 -7.47 13.28 -24.63
CA THR A 225 -7.82 14.72 -24.60
C THR A 225 -6.90 15.55 -23.71
N ARG A 226 -5.82 14.97 -23.20
CA ARG A 226 -4.87 15.67 -22.31
C ARG A 226 -4.12 16.76 -23.03
N LYS A 227 -4.00 17.94 -22.42
CA LYS A 227 -3.15 19.05 -22.93
C LYS A 227 -1.70 18.60 -23.11
N ARG A 228 -1.17 17.73 -22.24
CA ARG A 228 0.16 17.15 -22.34
C ARG A 228 0.01 15.62 -22.55
N PRO A 229 0.39 15.09 -23.70
CA PRO A 229 0.34 13.65 -23.99
C PRO A 229 1.15 12.83 -22.98
N LEU A 230 0.69 11.60 -22.74
CA LEU A 230 1.44 10.64 -21.94
C LEU A 230 2.70 10.17 -22.71
N CYS A 231 3.79 9.93 -21.98
CA CYS A 231 5.01 9.39 -22.61
C CYS A 231 4.80 7.95 -23.09
N GLY A 232 5.55 7.55 -24.13
CA GLY A 232 5.43 6.22 -24.76
C GLY A 232 5.54 5.05 -23.78
N ASN A 233 6.37 5.16 -22.74
CA ASN A 233 6.48 4.11 -21.71
C ASN A 233 5.17 3.96 -20.90
N THR A 234 4.50 5.05 -20.57
CA THR A 234 3.19 5.01 -19.89
C THR A 234 2.13 4.41 -20.80
N MET A 235 2.10 4.80 -22.09
CA MET A 235 1.16 4.24 -23.06
C MET A 235 1.35 2.72 -23.22
N ARG A 236 2.59 2.25 -23.28
CA ARG A 236 2.88 0.80 -23.32
C ARG A 236 2.43 0.06 -22.08
N ARG A 237 2.58 0.65 -20.88
CA ARG A 237 2.06 0.06 -19.63
C ARG A 237 0.55 -0.05 -19.66
N ILE A 238 -0.15 1.01 -20.08
CA ILE A 238 -1.61 1.01 -20.24
C ILE A 238 -2.03 -0.10 -21.21
N ALA A 239 -1.44 -0.15 -22.41
CA ALA A 239 -1.78 -1.14 -23.41
C ALA A 239 -1.58 -2.59 -22.92
N ARG A 240 -0.44 -2.89 -22.28
CA ARG A 240 -0.16 -4.21 -21.69
C ARG A 240 -1.10 -4.56 -20.55
N GLY A 241 -1.42 -3.57 -19.70
CA GLY A 241 -2.37 -3.74 -18.62
C GLY A 241 -3.77 -4.05 -19.13
N LEU A 242 -4.27 -3.27 -20.09
CA LEU A 242 -5.57 -3.51 -20.74
C LEU A 242 -5.61 -4.90 -21.39
N LYS A 243 -4.57 -5.26 -22.17
CA LYS A 243 -4.51 -6.59 -22.76
C LYS A 243 -4.66 -7.68 -21.71
N LYS A 244 -3.84 -7.65 -20.65
CA LYS A 244 -3.76 -8.72 -19.65
C LYS A 244 -4.99 -8.77 -18.72
N PHE A 245 -5.48 -7.63 -18.26
CA PHE A 245 -6.48 -7.58 -17.18
C PHE A 245 -7.90 -7.32 -17.68
N VAL A 246 -8.06 -6.90 -18.92
CA VAL A 246 -9.36 -6.61 -19.52
C VAL A 246 -9.63 -7.48 -20.75
N LEU A 247 -8.79 -7.42 -21.78
CA LEU A 247 -9.05 -8.09 -23.07
C LEU A 247 -8.85 -9.62 -23.01
N ASP A 248 -7.74 -10.06 -22.44
CA ASP A 248 -7.39 -11.49 -22.35
C ASP A 248 -7.96 -12.15 -21.08
N ASN A 249 -8.60 -11.37 -20.18
CA ASN A 249 -9.19 -11.89 -18.95
C ASN A 249 -10.65 -12.32 -19.23
N PRO A 250 -11.01 -13.60 -19.06
CA PRO A 250 -12.37 -14.07 -19.28
C PRO A 250 -13.38 -13.46 -18.28
N GLU A 251 -12.91 -13.01 -17.12
CA GLU A 251 -13.73 -12.37 -16.07
C GLU A 251 -13.10 -11.05 -15.62
N PRO A 252 -13.08 -10.01 -16.47
CA PRO A 252 -12.53 -8.71 -16.08
C PRO A 252 -13.40 -8.08 -14.99
N TYR A 253 -12.75 -7.38 -14.06
CA TYR A 253 -13.47 -6.64 -13.03
C TYR A 253 -14.21 -5.44 -13.66
N ILE A 254 -15.49 -5.32 -13.39
CA ILE A 254 -16.36 -4.29 -13.99
C ILE A 254 -17.06 -3.48 -12.88
N VAL A 255 -17.00 -2.16 -12.98
CA VAL A 255 -17.72 -1.22 -12.11
C VAL A 255 -18.88 -0.62 -12.90
N ASP A 256 -20.07 -0.61 -12.31
CA ASP A 256 -21.31 0.00 -12.84
C ASP A 256 -21.62 -0.37 -14.30
N LYS A 257 -21.20 -1.56 -14.75
CA LYS A 257 -21.38 -2.07 -16.12
C LYS A 257 -20.76 -1.18 -17.23
N ARG A 258 -19.92 -0.21 -16.86
CA ARG A 258 -19.35 0.79 -17.79
C ARG A 258 -17.83 0.90 -17.70
N LEU A 259 -17.22 0.52 -16.59
CA LEU A 259 -15.80 0.74 -16.33
C LEU A 259 -15.09 -0.61 -16.13
N ALA A 260 -14.05 -0.86 -16.90
CA ALA A 260 -13.12 -1.97 -16.70
C ALA A 260 -11.78 -1.43 -16.18
N PRO A 261 -11.61 -1.32 -14.85
CA PRO A 261 -10.44 -0.70 -14.26
C PRO A 261 -9.29 -1.67 -14.06
N LEU A 262 -8.07 -1.11 -14.06
CA LEU A 262 -6.83 -1.77 -13.67
C LEU A 262 -5.87 -0.76 -13.05
N LEU A 263 -4.85 -1.25 -12.36
CA LEU A 263 -3.77 -0.40 -11.84
C LEU A 263 -2.50 -0.59 -12.68
N ILE A 264 -1.81 0.51 -12.97
CA ILE A 264 -0.46 0.50 -13.52
C ILE A 264 0.55 1.00 -12.49
N GLN A 265 1.79 0.54 -12.60
CA GLN A 265 2.87 0.90 -11.68
C GLN A 265 4.00 1.63 -12.39
N TYR A 266 4.50 2.67 -11.77
CA TYR A 266 5.62 3.49 -12.25
C TYR A 266 6.96 3.09 -11.62
N HIS A 267 7.21 1.78 -11.44
CA HIS A 267 8.52 1.26 -11.08
C HIS A 267 9.38 1.05 -12.33
N GLY A 268 10.71 1.09 -12.17
CA GLY A 268 11.64 0.79 -13.25
C GLY A 268 11.40 -0.60 -13.85
N GLU A 269 11.43 -0.71 -15.17
CA GLU A 269 11.31 -1.99 -15.86
C GLU A 269 12.68 -2.68 -15.86
N GLN A 270 12.73 -3.94 -15.42
CA GLN A 270 13.94 -4.76 -15.50
C GLN A 270 14.03 -5.51 -16.85
N SER A 271 12.88 -5.80 -17.46
CA SER A 271 12.79 -6.36 -18.81
C SER A 271 11.62 -5.72 -19.55
N GLY A 272 11.80 -5.41 -20.84
CA GLY A 272 10.73 -4.83 -21.67
C GLY A 272 9.49 -5.72 -21.88
N LYS A 273 9.44 -6.90 -21.24
CA LYS A 273 8.34 -7.88 -21.38
C LYS A 273 7.38 -7.89 -20.19
N GLU A 274 7.72 -7.22 -19.07
CA GLU A 274 6.89 -7.24 -17.86
C GLU A 274 5.63 -6.36 -17.98
N VAL A 275 4.49 -6.88 -17.50
CA VAL A 275 3.28 -6.06 -17.29
C VAL A 275 3.39 -5.40 -15.92
N ARG A 276 3.75 -4.12 -15.88
CA ARG A 276 3.81 -3.30 -14.67
C ARG A 276 2.40 -2.79 -14.34
N GLY A 277 1.57 -3.69 -13.83
CA GLY A 277 0.21 -3.42 -13.45
C GLY A 277 -0.36 -4.55 -12.60
N GLN A 278 -1.54 -4.35 -12.06
CA GLN A 278 -2.29 -5.37 -11.33
C GLN A 278 -3.78 -5.26 -11.58
N ALA A 279 -4.48 -6.37 -11.42
CA ALA A 279 -5.92 -6.40 -11.35
C ALA A 279 -6.40 -5.70 -10.08
N ILE A 280 -7.59 -5.09 -10.14
CA ILE A 280 -8.11 -4.25 -9.04
C ILE A 280 -8.78 -5.09 -7.94
N ASP A 281 -9.15 -6.32 -8.25
CA ASP A 281 -9.77 -7.31 -7.38
C ASP A 281 -8.75 -8.05 -6.48
N ARG A 282 -7.52 -7.56 -6.42
CA ARG A 282 -6.45 -8.06 -5.56
C ARG A 282 -5.99 -6.95 -4.62
N PRO A 283 -5.40 -7.29 -3.45
CA PRO A 283 -4.82 -6.29 -2.57
C PRO A 283 -3.78 -5.45 -3.30
N LEU A 284 -3.72 -4.13 -3.01
CA LEU A 284 -2.73 -3.24 -3.59
C LEU A 284 -1.32 -3.75 -3.27
N MET A 285 -0.42 -3.73 -4.23
CA MET A 285 1.00 -3.96 -3.97
C MET A 285 1.56 -2.89 -3.04
N THR A 286 2.78 -3.08 -2.53
CA THR A 286 3.37 -2.17 -1.54
C THR A 286 3.42 -0.73 -2.03
N ALA A 287 2.71 0.17 -1.35
CA ALA A 287 2.87 1.61 -1.51
C ALA A 287 4.22 2.05 -0.93
N ASP A 288 5.01 2.77 -1.71
CA ASP A 288 6.26 3.38 -1.26
C ASP A 288 6.09 4.89 -1.02
N ALA A 289 7.18 5.58 -0.67
CA ALA A 289 7.17 7.01 -0.39
C ALA A 289 6.92 7.92 -1.61
N SER A 290 6.70 7.33 -2.78
CA SER A 290 6.40 8.03 -4.03
C SER A 290 5.08 7.55 -4.59
N ASN A 291 4.29 8.45 -5.19
CA ASN A 291 3.05 8.05 -5.84
C ASN A 291 3.35 7.33 -7.16
N ARG A 292 3.27 5.99 -7.15
CA ARG A 292 3.63 5.14 -8.29
C ARG A 292 2.44 4.37 -8.87
N TYR A 293 1.23 4.58 -8.37
CA TYR A 293 0.05 3.88 -8.84
C TYR A 293 -0.87 4.78 -9.65
N GLY A 294 -1.14 4.40 -10.88
CA GLY A 294 -2.13 5.00 -11.75
C GLY A 294 -3.32 4.08 -11.93
N LEU A 295 -4.52 4.58 -11.65
CA LEU A 295 -5.78 3.95 -12.01
C LEU A 295 -6.01 4.20 -13.50
N VAL A 296 -6.13 3.13 -14.26
CA VAL A 296 -6.55 3.15 -15.67
C VAL A 296 -7.94 2.55 -15.75
N THR A 297 -8.83 3.19 -16.46
CA THR A 297 -10.21 2.75 -16.64
C THR A 297 -10.52 2.69 -18.12
N ALA A 298 -10.85 1.50 -18.65
CA ALA A 298 -11.47 1.39 -19.96
C ALA A 298 -12.95 1.66 -19.80
N PHE A 299 -13.49 2.62 -20.53
CA PHE A 299 -14.92 2.87 -20.63
C PHE A 299 -15.48 1.91 -21.66
N ILE A 300 -16.44 1.08 -21.27
CA ILE A 300 -17.02 0.04 -22.12
C ILE A 300 -18.49 0.34 -22.37
N SER A 301 -18.95 -0.01 -23.58
CA SER A 301 -20.35 0.01 -23.97
C SER A 301 -20.74 -1.36 -24.49
N LYS A 302 -21.98 -1.79 -24.22
CA LYS A 302 -22.47 -3.08 -24.70
C LYS A 302 -22.50 -3.08 -26.22
N TYR A 303 -21.92 -4.12 -26.83
CA TYR A 303 -21.90 -4.31 -28.26
C TYR A 303 -23.03 -5.27 -28.67
N PHE A 304 -23.93 -4.80 -29.52
CA PHE A 304 -25.00 -5.64 -30.07
C PHE A 304 -24.64 -6.10 -31.47
N ALA A 305 -24.20 -7.35 -31.61
CA ALA A 305 -24.03 -8.00 -32.88
C ALA A 305 -25.42 -8.43 -33.41
N GLY A 306 -26.19 -7.49 -33.95
CA GLY A 306 -27.39 -7.81 -34.70
C GLY A 306 -27.04 -7.73 -36.19
N GLY A 307 -27.43 -8.74 -36.97
CA GLY A 307 -27.17 -8.83 -38.40
C GLY A 307 -27.82 -7.77 -39.29
N TYR A 308 -28.03 -6.58 -38.78
CA TYR A 308 -28.43 -5.38 -39.50
C TYR A 308 -27.24 -4.46 -39.66
N GLN A 309 -26.76 -4.34 -40.87
CA GLN A 309 -25.87 -3.26 -41.29
C GLN A 309 -26.64 -1.93 -41.33
N SER A 310 -26.97 -1.34 -40.19
CA SER A 310 -27.33 0.05 -40.14
C SER A 310 -26.14 0.85 -39.61
N ALA A 311 -25.59 1.71 -40.44
CA ALA A 311 -24.81 2.84 -39.98
C ALA A 311 -25.64 3.56 -38.90
N GLY A 312 -25.01 3.86 -37.71
CA GLY A 312 -25.68 4.60 -36.67
C GLY A 312 -26.34 5.87 -37.23
N ALA A 313 -27.44 6.28 -36.65
CA ALA A 313 -28.11 7.53 -37.07
C ALA A 313 -27.27 8.73 -36.58
N ASP A 314 -27.16 9.74 -37.45
CA ASP A 314 -26.59 11.03 -37.09
C ASP A 314 -27.37 11.66 -35.93
N VAL A 315 -26.70 12.26 -34.96
CA VAL A 315 -27.31 12.91 -33.79
C VAL A 315 -28.23 14.09 -34.16
N THR A 316 -28.12 14.56 -35.40
CA THR A 316 -28.96 15.65 -35.95
C THR A 316 -30.28 15.17 -36.58
N VAL A 317 -30.47 13.84 -36.71
CA VAL A 317 -31.74 13.28 -37.21
C VAL A 317 -32.57 12.70 -36.05
N PRO A 318 -33.92 12.66 -36.18
CA PRO A 318 -34.78 12.07 -35.15
C PRO A 318 -34.42 10.64 -34.84
N LEU A 319 -34.42 10.26 -33.54
CA LEU A 319 -34.16 8.90 -33.08
C LEU A 319 -35.05 7.88 -33.83
N PRO A 320 -34.47 6.76 -34.29
CA PRO A 320 -35.23 5.62 -34.77
C PRO A 320 -36.19 5.11 -33.70
N THR A 321 -37.22 4.36 -34.11
CA THR A 321 -38.25 3.83 -33.21
C THR A 321 -37.66 3.23 -31.94
N VAL A 322 -38.09 3.79 -30.77
CA VAL A 322 -37.72 3.25 -29.45
C VAL A 322 -38.52 1.97 -29.23
N THR A 323 -37.82 0.84 -29.11
CA THR A 323 -38.42 -0.44 -28.76
C THR A 323 -38.36 -0.68 -27.27
N SER A 324 -39.09 -1.65 -26.74
CA SER A 324 -39.10 -2.02 -25.30
C SER A 324 -37.76 -2.49 -24.74
N ILE A 325 -36.79 -2.68 -25.60
CA ILE A 325 -35.38 -2.93 -25.26
C ILE A 325 -34.59 -1.75 -25.83
N ASP A 326 -33.95 -0.96 -24.98
CA ASP A 326 -33.18 0.21 -25.38
C ASP A 326 -31.94 -0.19 -26.19
N HIS A 327 -31.96 0.11 -27.49
CA HIS A 327 -30.84 -0.15 -28.41
C HIS A 327 -30.09 1.13 -28.78
N ASN A 328 -30.42 2.26 -28.19
CA ASN A 328 -29.80 3.55 -28.50
C ASN A 328 -28.81 3.93 -27.41
N ALA A 329 -27.54 4.04 -27.77
CA ALA A 329 -26.50 4.60 -26.92
C ALA A 329 -25.91 5.82 -27.60
N LEU A 330 -25.78 6.93 -26.87
CA LEU A 330 -24.97 8.06 -27.31
C LEU A 330 -23.49 7.59 -27.29
N VAL A 331 -22.94 7.40 -28.48
CA VAL A 331 -21.52 7.05 -28.63
C VAL A 331 -20.73 8.34 -28.83
N GLU A 332 -20.09 8.85 -27.78
CA GLU A 332 -18.98 9.77 -27.97
C GLU A 332 -17.77 8.95 -28.41
N ALA A 333 -17.62 8.85 -29.72
CA ALA A 333 -16.58 8.03 -30.32
C ALA A 333 -15.21 8.72 -30.22
N PHE A 334 -14.27 8.09 -29.52
CA PHE A 334 -12.84 8.33 -29.70
C PHE A 334 -12.22 7.11 -30.38
N LEU A 335 -11.42 7.37 -31.41
CA LEU A 335 -11.05 6.43 -32.42
C LEU A 335 -9.59 6.02 -32.30
N VAL A 336 -9.31 4.73 -32.36
CA VAL A 336 -8.00 4.18 -32.73
C VAL A 336 -8.07 3.61 -34.13
N LYS A 337 -7.20 4.05 -35.01
CA LYS A 337 -7.18 3.71 -36.43
C LYS A 337 -6.55 2.34 -36.68
N TYR A 338 -7.31 1.47 -37.36
CA TYR A 338 -6.72 0.40 -38.19
C TYR A 338 -6.54 0.91 -39.59
N TYR A 339 -5.32 0.89 -40.11
CA TYR A 339 -5.07 1.06 -41.54
C TYR A 339 -5.37 -0.25 -42.25
N GLY A 340 -6.22 -0.23 -43.25
CA GLY A 340 -6.41 -1.32 -44.20
C GLY A 340 -5.08 -1.67 -44.88
N GLN A 341 -4.75 -2.98 -44.92
CA GLN A 341 -3.52 -3.56 -45.51
C GLN A 341 -2.23 -3.24 -44.75
N GLY A 342 -2.18 -3.55 -43.47
CA GLY A 342 -0.97 -3.72 -42.68
C GLY A 342 -1.20 -4.86 -41.72
N GLU A 343 -0.21 -5.75 -41.57
CA GLU A 343 -0.21 -6.75 -40.50
C GLU A 343 -0.52 -6.04 -39.19
N GLY A 344 -1.45 -6.59 -38.41
CA GLY A 344 -1.94 -5.98 -37.18
C GLY A 344 -0.77 -5.56 -36.28
N GLN A 345 -0.73 -4.28 -35.90
CA GLN A 345 0.31 -3.78 -35.04
C GLN A 345 0.22 -4.52 -33.69
N SER A 346 1.35 -5.09 -33.26
CA SER A 346 1.43 -5.72 -31.97
C SER A 346 1.02 -4.72 -30.90
N LEU A 347 0.16 -5.11 -29.96
CA LEU A 347 -0.18 -4.30 -28.78
C LEU A 347 1.04 -3.98 -27.90
N THR A 348 2.21 -4.49 -28.26
CA THR A 348 3.51 -4.19 -27.64
C THR A 348 4.20 -2.97 -28.24
N ASP A 349 3.75 -2.49 -29.41
CA ASP A 349 4.30 -1.31 -30.08
C ASP A 349 3.55 -0.04 -29.66
N PRO A 350 4.21 1.14 -29.69
CA PRO A 350 3.54 2.40 -29.42
C PRO A 350 2.34 2.58 -30.36
N LEU A 351 1.21 2.98 -29.82
CA LEU A 351 0.05 3.35 -30.65
C LEU A 351 0.45 4.42 -31.66
N HIS A 352 0.30 4.11 -32.94
CA HIS A 352 0.47 5.09 -34.01
C HIS A 352 -0.62 6.17 -33.91
N THR A 353 -0.43 7.25 -34.65
CA THR A 353 -1.31 8.42 -34.69
C THR A 353 -2.79 8.04 -34.75
N ILE A 354 -3.55 8.47 -33.75
CA ILE A 354 -5.00 8.24 -33.66
C ILE A 354 -5.70 9.09 -34.71
N THR A 355 -6.47 8.45 -35.58
CA THR A 355 -7.31 9.11 -36.55
C THR A 355 -8.76 8.69 -36.37
N ALA A 356 -9.68 9.49 -36.93
CA ALA A 356 -11.10 9.47 -36.67
C ALA A 356 -11.96 8.27 -37.15
N LYS A 357 -11.44 7.06 -37.35
CA LYS A 357 -12.26 5.85 -37.64
C LYS A 357 -11.55 4.59 -37.12
N ASP A 358 -12.31 3.74 -36.43
CA ASP A 358 -12.22 2.31 -36.19
C ASP A 358 -11.76 1.79 -34.81
N HIS A 359 -12.64 1.08 -34.23
CA HIS A 359 -12.77 -0.05 -33.32
C HIS A 359 -11.67 -0.27 -32.27
N PHE A 360 -11.99 0.02 -31.02
CA PHE A 360 -11.33 -0.54 -29.85
C PHE A 360 -11.61 -2.04 -29.73
N GLY A 361 -10.73 -2.78 -29.10
CA GLY A 361 -10.87 -4.22 -28.91
C GLY A 361 -12.19 -4.61 -28.25
N LEU A 362 -12.77 -5.69 -28.71
CA LEU A 362 -13.96 -6.29 -28.08
C LEU A 362 -13.57 -6.95 -26.78
N VAL A 363 -14.35 -6.73 -25.74
CA VAL A 363 -14.22 -7.35 -24.42
C VAL A 363 -15.43 -8.26 -24.22
N VAL A 364 -15.21 -9.53 -23.88
CA VAL A 364 -16.29 -10.44 -23.50
C VAL A 364 -16.42 -10.48 -21.99
N VAL A 365 -17.57 -10.12 -21.47
CA VAL A 365 -17.87 -10.15 -20.03
C VAL A 365 -19.09 -11.04 -19.82
N ARG A 366 -18.91 -12.15 -19.11
CA ARG A 366 -20.00 -13.14 -18.84
C ARG A 366 -20.79 -13.54 -20.08
N GLY A 367 -20.09 -13.73 -21.21
CA GLY A 367 -20.69 -14.12 -22.47
C GLY A 367 -21.30 -12.97 -23.28
N GLU A 368 -21.30 -11.75 -22.78
CA GLU A 368 -21.75 -10.56 -23.52
C GLU A 368 -20.56 -9.78 -24.08
N MET A 369 -20.70 -9.27 -25.30
CA MET A 369 -19.66 -8.47 -25.97
C MET A 369 -19.78 -7.00 -25.61
N TYR A 370 -18.66 -6.37 -25.29
CA TYR A 370 -18.52 -4.95 -25.02
C TYR A 370 -17.42 -4.35 -25.90
N GLN A 371 -17.57 -3.08 -26.22
CA GLN A 371 -16.56 -2.29 -26.92
C GLN A 371 -15.94 -1.27 -25.97
N ILE A 372 -14.59 -1.12 -26.03
CA ILE A 372 -13.91 -0.03 -25.32
C ILE A 372 -14.14 1.25 -26.12
N VAL A 373 -14.74 2.25 -25.51
CA VAL A 373 -15.05 3.54 -26.16
C VAL A 373 -14.12 4.67 -25.74
N ASP A 374 -13.49 4.59 -24.57
CA ASP A 374 -12.46 5.52 -24.10
C ASP A 374 -11.56 4.85 -23.07
N ILE A 375 -10.42 5.48 -22.76
CA ILE A 375 -9.49 5.06 -21.74
C ILE A 375 -9.15 6.27 -20.87
N GLY A 376 -9.53 6.21 -19.60
CA GLY A 376 -9.21 7.22 -18.61
C GLY A 376 -8.01 6.82 -17.75
N MET A 377 -7.34 7.82 -17.18
CA MET A 377 -6.25 7.58 -16.23
C MET A 377 -6.11 8.71 -15.22
N ARG A 378 -5.93 8.35 -13.94
CA ARG A 378 -5.47 9.24 -12.87
C ARG A 378 -4.50 8.53 -11.94
N MET A 379 -3.74 9.29 -11.18
CA MET A 379 -2.97 8.73 -10.06
C MET A 379 -3.89 8.44 -8.88
N LEU A 380 -3.54 7.47 -8.05
CA LEU A 380 -4.23 7.28 -6.77
C LEU A 380 -4.02 8.51 -5.88
N THR A 381 -5.07 8.88 -5.16
CA THR A 381 -5.01 9.97 -4.20
C THR A 381 -4.26 9.56 -2.93
N PRO A 382 -3.70 10.50 -2.15
CA PRO A 382 -3.12 10.16 -0.85
C PRO A 382 -4.10 9.41 0.06
N ARG A 383 -5.39 9.77 0.07
CA ARG A 383 -6.43 9.10 0.87
C ARG A 383 -6.59 7.63 0.47
N GLU A 384 -6.66 7.33 -0.81
CA GLU A 384 -6.74 5.96 -1.30
C GLU A 384 -5.50 5.13 -0.87
N LEU A 385 -4.31 5.74 -0.88
CA LEU A 385 -3.09 5.07 -0.41
C LEU A 385 -3.09 4.83 1.10
N PHE A 386 -3.59 5.77 1.92
CA PHE A 386 -3.73 5.57 3.36
C PHE A 386 -4.78 4.49 3.67
N ASN A 387 -5.91 4.48 2.96
CA ASN A 387 -6.92 3.42 3.07
C ASN A 387 -6.32 2.05 2.71
N ALA A 388 -5.45 1.98 1.69
CA ALA A 388 -4.74 0.74 1.33
C ALA A 388 -3.82 0.24 2.46
N GLN A 389 -3.21 1.14 3.23
CA GLN A 389 -2.40 0.78 4.39
C GLN A 389 -3.25 0.37 5.62
N GLY A 390 -4.58 0.53 5.56
CA GLY A 390 -5.49 0.20 6.65
C GLY A 390 -5.60 1.28 7.73
N PHE A 391 -5.29 2.54 7.41
CA PHE A 391 -5.60 3.66 8.29
C PHE A 391 -7.11 3.89 8.38
N PRO A 392 -7.62 4.39 9.51
CA PRO A 392 -9.01 4.83 9.63
C PRO A 392 -9.37 5.89 8.58
N PRO A 393 -10.62 5.91 8.07
CA PRO A 393 -11.02 6.85 7.03
C PRO A 393 -10.99 8.32 7.47
N ASP A 394 -11.12 8.58 8.74
CA ASP A 394 -11.09 9.91 9.38
C ASP A 394 -9.68 10.36 9.79
N TYR A 395 -8.65 9.53 9.60
CA TYR A 395 -7.25 9.88 9.92
C TYR A 395 -6.81 11.15 9.18
N ILE A 396 -6.35 12.15 9.89
CA ILE A 396 -5.95 13.46 9.34
C ILE A 396 -4.62 13.31 8.59
N ILE A 397 -4.64 13.50 7.27
CA ILE A 397 -3.47 13.30 6.40
C ILE A 397 -3.02 14.58 5.67
N ASP A 398 -3.89 15.56 5.58
CA ASP A 398 -3.77 16.74 4.70
C ASP A 398 -3.33 18.01 5.43
N ARG A 399 -3.35 18.02 6.76
CA ARG A 399 -3.02 19.18 7.61
C ARG A 399 -2.43 18.75 8.95
N ASP A 400 -1.80 19.70 9.65
CA ASP A 400 -1.38 19.54 11.05
C ASP A 400 -2.48 19.98 12.04
N ALA A 401 -2.16 19.90 13.34
CA ALA A 401 -3.07 20.30 14.40
C ALA A 401 -3.42 21.81 14.37
N ASP A 402 -2.57 22.63 13.78
CA ASP A 402 -2.75 24.08 13.62
C ASP A 402 -3.49 24.42 12.31
N GLY A 403 -3.91 23.43 11.53
CA GLY A 403 -4.64 23.59 10.28
C GLY A 403 -3.76 23.87 9.04
N LYS A 404 -2.43 23.84 9.17
CA LYS A 404 -1.50 24.05 8.05
C LYS A 404 -1.51 22.85 7.11
N SER A 405 -1.86 23.08 5.86
CA SER A 405 -2.00 22.03 4.84
C SER A 405 -0.65 21.44 4.39
N TYR A 406 -0.67 20.16 4.08
CA TYR A 406 0.46 19.43 3.50
C TYR A 406 0.33 19.23 1.99
N PRO A 407 1.40 19.38 1.20
CA PRO A 407 1.38 19.02 -0.21
C PRO A 407 1.12 17.49 -0.37
N LYS A 408 0.44 17.11 -1.45
CA LYS A 408 0.12 15.69 -1.74
C LYS A 408 1.35 14.77 -1.72
N SER A 409 2.50 15.26 -2.22
CA SER A 409 3.76 14.49 -2.20
C SER A 409 4.23 14.17 -0.78
N ALA A 410 4.07 15.09 0.16
CA ALA A 410 4.41 14.86 1.57
C ALA A 410 3.45 13.86 2.23
N GLN A 411 2.15 13.94 1.89
CA GLN A 411 1.16 12.96 2.36
C GLN A 411 1.51 11.55 1.88
N VAL A 412 1.81 11.39 0.58
CA VAL A 412 2.23 10.11 -0.01
C VAL A 412 3.52 9.59 0.64
N ALA A 413 4.51 10.44 0.84
CA ALA A 413 5.77 10.04 1.47
C ALA A 413 5.57 9.50 2.89
N ARG A 414 4.70 10.11 3.68
CA ARG A 414 4.34 9.63 5.03
C ARG A 414 3.58 8.32 4.98
N CYS A 415 2.63 8.18 4.05
CA CYS A 415 1.92 6.92 3.83
C CYS A 415 2.89 5.76 3.52
N GLY A 416 3.81 5.96 2.57
CA GLY A 416 4.76 4.91 2.16
C GLY A 416 5.77 4.53 3.25
N ASN A 417 6.12 5.46 4.15
CA ASN A 417 7.00 5.21 5.29
C ASN A 417 6.27 4.67 6.53
N ALA A 418 4.93 4.69 6.54
CA ALA A 418 4.17 4.24 7.69
C ALA A 418 4.14 2.71 7.82
N VAL A 419 4.06 2.25 9.05
CA VAL A 419 3.65 0.88 9.39
C VAL A 419 2.14 0.77 9.15
N PRO A 420 1.64 -0.23 8.42
CA PRO A 420 0.20 -0.50 8.36
C PRO A 420 -0.39 -0.73 9.76
N PRO A 421 -1.39 0.04 10.19
CA PRO A 421 -1.99 -0.09 11.51
C PRO A 421 -2.43 -1.51 11.89
N PRO A 422 -3.01 -2.33 10.98
CA PRO A 422 -3.40 -3.70 11.31
C PRO A 422 -2.26 -4.61 11.79
N PHE A 423 -1.01 -4.35 11.40
CA PHE A 423 0.13 -5.09 11.95
C PHE A 423 0.34 -4.80 13.44
N ALA A 424 0.37 -3.52 13.80
CA ALA A 424 0.60 -3.12 15.18
C ALA A 424 -0.56 -3.59 16.07
N GLU A 425 -1.79 -3.45 15.60
CA GLU A 425 -2.98 -3.96 16.30
C GLU A 425 -2.87 -5.46 16.57
N ALA A 426 -2.62 -6.27 15.53
CA ALA A 426 -2.55 -7.72 15.67
C ALA A 426 -1.42 -8.17 16.61
N LEU A 427 -0.23 -7.56 16.48
CA LEU A 427 0.94 -7.87 17.30
C LEU A 427 0.73 -7.50 18.77
N VAL A 428 0.09 -6.36 19.05
CA VAL A 428 -0.20 -5.91 20.43
C VAL A 428 -1.26 -6.81 21.06
N ARG A 429 -2.36 -7.12 20.36
CA ARG A 429 -3.39 -8.05 20.88
C ARG A 429 -2.81 -9.43 21.20
N ALA A 430 -1.89 -9.94 20.39
CA ALA A 430 -1.26 -11.24 20.61
C ALA A 430 -0.30 -11.27 21.81
N ASN A 431 0.44 -10.17 22.07
CA ASN A 431 1.51 -10.15 23.07
C ASN A 431 1.20 -9.40 24.36
N LEU A 432 0.22 -8.49 24.34
CA LEU A 432 -0.17 -7.63 25.46
C LEU A 432 -1.69 -7.59 25.63
N PRO A 433 -2.38 -8.76 25.66
CA PRO A 433 -3.84 -8.80 25.73
C PRO A 433 -4.40 -8.09 26.98
N GLU A 434 -3.65 -8.04 28.06
CA GLU A 434 -4.03 -7.34 29.29
C GLU A 434 -4.01 -5.80 29.17
N MET A 435 -3.35 -5.26 28.13
CA MET A 435 -3.36 -3.82 27.82
C MET A 435 -4.46 -3.46 26.82
N CYS A 436 -5.12 -4.46 26.23
CA CYS A 436 -6.12 -4.27 25.20
C CYS A 436 -7.52 -4.07 25.78
N ASN A 437 -8.36 -3.31 25.07
CA ASN A 437 -9.78 -3.20 25.39
C ASN A 437 -10.45 -4.57 25.28
N LYS A 438 -11.33 -4.86 26.26
CA LYS A 438 -12.13 -6.10 26.30
C LYS A 438 -13.26 -6.13 25.25
N SER A 439 -13.47 -5.05 24.49
CA SER A 439 -14.49 -4.99 23.45
C SER A 439 -14.04 -5.77 22.22
N GLU A 440 -14.86 -6.77 21.88
CA GLU A 440 -14.82 -7.54 20.64
C GLU A 440 -13.72 -8.62 20.52
N CYS A 441 -13.75 -9.62 21.42
CA CYS A 441 -13.67 -10.98 20.91
C CYS A 441 -14.95 -11.20 20.07
N VAL A 442 -14.94 -10.82 18.83
CA VAL A 442 -15.91 -11.34 17.86
C VAL A 442 -15.58 -12.83 17.76
N SER A 443 -16.42 -13.62 18.39
CA SER A 443 -16.48 -15.06 18.24
C SER A 443 -16.40 -15.39 16.75
N ALA A 444 -15.42 -16.23 16.40
CA ALA A 444 -15.27 -16.89 15.14
C ALA A 444 -16.53 -17.67 14.77
#